data_c3a444ce967a78285f5f127df2b3f084
#
_entry.id   c3a444ce967a78285f5f127df2b3f084
#
_cell.length_a   1.000
_cell.length_b   1.000
_cell.length_c   1.000
_cell.angle_alpha   90.00
_cell.angle_beta   90.00
_cell.angle_gamma   90.00
#
_symmetry.space_group_name_H-M   'P 1'
#
loop_
_entity.id
_entity.type
_entity.pdbx_description
1 polymer ?
#
loop_
_entity_poly.entity_id
_entity_poly.type
_entity_poly.pdbx_seq_one_letter_code
_entity_poly.pdbx_strand_id
1 'polypeptide(L)'
;MKTLLKTVGAIVVCLIVLLAVLRITGFGPHDRIPGLWLKGNVVTSPVTDWSFTDNIPVIQIQTQTWYLLPHSVNINCLDYNGQLYLVSVFPAGTTHSWNDNVMGDPHVRIKIADQIYDRTVSLVSDPAEQEGVLEARHKKYPQLKIPANPTIHVFHVVG
;
A
#
# COMPACT_ATOMS: atom_id res chain seq x y z
N MET A 1 0.35 6.10 44.33
CA MET A 1 -0.19 4.98 43.58
C MET A 1 -1.54 5.30 42.92
N LYS A 2 -2.58 5.76 43.63
CA LYS A 2 -3.90 6.10 43.06
C LYS A 2 -3.87 7.19 41.98
N THR A 3 -3.05 8.21 42.14
CA THR A 3 -2.90 9.34 41.17
C THR A 3 -2.25 8.84 39.87
N LEU A 4 -1.17 8.04 39.97
CA LEU A 4 -0.49 7.47 38.80
C LEU A 4 -1.45 6.60 37.97
N LEU A 5 -2.24 5.77 38.63
CA LEU A 5 -3.23 4.91 37.96
C LEU A 5 -4.30 5.74 37.23
N LYS A 6 -4.78 6.83 37.85
CA LYS A 6 -5.72 7.75 37.16
C LYS A 6 -5.10 8.44 35.96
N THR A 7 -3.83 8.87 36.06
CA THR A 7 -3.12 9.52 34.94
C THR A 7 -2.91 8.55 33.80
N VAL A 8 -2.46 7.33 34.07
CA VAL A 8 -2.30 6.29 33.05
C VAL A 8 -3.65 5.96 32.40
N GLY A 9 -4.72 5.81 33.18
CA GLY A 9 -6.06 5.58 32.66
C GLY A 9 -6.54 6.69 31.74
N ALA A 10 -6.32 7.95 32.11
CA ALA A 10 -6.68 9.09 31.27
C ALA A 10 -5.90 9.09 29.92
N ILE A 11 -4.60 8.81 29.96
CA ILE A 11 -3.78 8.70 28.74
C ILE A 11 -4.32 7.61 27.82
N VAL A 12 -4.61 6.43 28.33
CA VAL A 12 -5.15 5.31 27.56
C VAL A 12 -6.48 5.70 26.90
N VAL A 13 -7.39 6.33 27.64
CA VAL A 13 -8.66 6.81 27.10
C VAL A 13 -8.44 7.83 25.97
N CYS A 14 -7.54 8.80 26.17
CA CYS A 14 -7.22 9.79 25.15
C CYS A 14 -6.65 9.12 23.86
N LEU A 15 -5.79 8.12 24.00
CA LEU A 15 -5.25 7.36 22.86
C LEU A 15 -6.34 6.59 22.12
N ILE A 16 -7.25 5.94 22.83
CA ILE A 16 -8.38 5.22 22.22
C ILE A 16 -9.28 6.20 21.45
N VAL A 17 -9.61 7.35 22.02
CA VAL A 17 -10.42 8.38 21.37
C VAL A 17 -9.70 8.92 20.14
N LEU A 18 -8.40 9.20 20.24
CA LEU A 18 -7.60 9.66 19.11
C LEU A 18 -7.61 8.63 17.97
N LEU A 19 -7.36 7.34 18.26
CA LEU A 19 -7.39 6.28 17.25
C LEU A 19 -8.79 6.13 16.64
N ALA A 20 -9.86 6.25 17.43
CA ALA A 20 -11.23 6.23 16.92
C ALA A 20 -11.50 7.39 15.94
N VAL A 21 -11.06 8.61 16.29
CA VAL A 21 -11.16 9.78 15.41
C VAL A 21 -10.38 9.54 14.12
N LEU A 22 -9.12 9.11 14.18
CA LEU A 22 -8.30 8.83 13.01
C LEU A 22 -8.90 7.71 12.13
N ARG A 23 -9.57 6.73 12.73
CA ARG A 23 -10.27 5.68 12.00
C ARG A 23 -11.50 6.23 11.24
N ILE A 24 -12.19 7.21 11.80
CA ILE A 24 -13.38 7.82 11.18
C ILE A 24 -12.98 8.83 10.11
N THR A 25 -12.03 9.70 10.40
CA THR A 25 -11.62 10.78 9.50
C THR A 25 -10.62 10.33 8.44
N GLY A 26 -9.87 9.25 8.72
CA GLY A 26 -8.72 8.82 7.94
C GLY A 26 -7.45 9.56 8.37
N PHE A 27 -6.32 8.94 8.08
CA PHE A 27 -4.98 9.52 8.23
C PHE A 27 -4.10 8.89 7.16
N GLY A 28 -4.20 9.40 5.94
CA GLY A 28 -3.42 8.93 4.79
C GLY A 28 -1.94 9.31 4.89
N PRO A 29 -1.09 8.68 4.08
CA PRO A 29 0.33 9.01 4.01
C PRO A 29 0.54 10.41 3.42
N HIS A 30 1.57 11.10 3.91
CA HIS A 30 1.99 12.40 3.40
C HIS A 30 3.47 12.34 3.00
N ASP A 31 3.78 12.55 1.74
CA ASP A 31 5.12 12.37 1.16
C ASP A 31 5.73 11.01 1.52
N ARG A 32 6.76 11.01 2.39
CA ARG A 32 7.45 9.82 2.89
C ARG A 32 6.96 9.37 4.27
N ILE A 33 6.05 10.13 4.88
CA ILE A 33 5.50 9.82 6.21
C ILE A 33 4.36 8.82 6.01
N PRO A 34 4.42 7.65 6.63
CA PRO A 34 3.34 6.67 6.53
C PRO A 34 2.10 7.18 7.26
N GLY A 35 0.95 6.73 6.78
CA GLY A 35 -0.35 6.95 7.39
C GLY A 35 -0.91 5.68 8.03
N LEU A 36 -2.18 5.77 8.42
CA LEU A 36 -2.96 4.67 8.99
C LEU A 36 -4.11 4.32 8.05
N TRP A 37 -5.33 4.80 8.34
CA TRP A 37 -6.54 4.48 7.57
C TRP A 37 -6.71 5.38 6.35
N LEU A 38 -6.86 4.77 5.17
CA LEU A 38 -7.28 5.48 3.97
C LEU A 38 -8.80 5.64 3.96
N LYS A 39 -9.25 6.81 3.51
CA LYS A 39 -10.67 7.15 3.35
C LYS A 39 -10.92 7.70 1.95
N GLY A 40 -12.13 7.46 1.45
CA GLY A 40 -12.63 7.88 0.14
C GLY A 40 -13.90 7.13 -0.21
N ASN A 41 -14.33 7.25 -1.45
CA ASN A 41 -15.52 6.59 -1.98
C ASN A 41 -15.19 5.14 -2.36
N VAL A 42 -15.82 4.18 -1.69
CA VAL A 42 -15.55 2.75 -1.94
C VAL A 42 -16.16 2.31 -3.27
N VAL A 43 -15.32 1.80 -4.16
CA VAL A 43 -15.73 1.22 -5.44
C VAL A 43 -15.97 -0.28 -5.23
N THR A 44 -17.23 -0.68 -5.32
CA THR A 44 -17.65 -2.08 -5.16
C THR A 44 -17.76 -2.83 -6.49
N SER A 45 -17.81 -2.10 -7.60
CA SER A 45 -17.86 -2.70 -8.94
C SER A 45 -16.50 -3.32 -9.29
N PRO A 46 -16.47 -4.46 -9.99
CA PRO A 46 -15.26 -5.00 -10.56
C PRO A 46 -14.60 -4.01 -11.50
N VAL A 47 -13.28 -3.87 -11.43
CA VAL A 47 -12.51 -3.08 -12.38
C VAL A 47 -11.84 -4.06 -13.34
N THR A 48 -12.27 -4.05 -14.59
CA THR A 48 -11.78 -4.96 -15.64
C THR A 48 -10.62 -4.38 -16.44
N ASP A 49 -10.42 -3.08 -16.37
CA ASP A 49 -9.38 -2.36 -17.09
C ASP A 49 -8.79 -1.26 -16.19
N TRP A 50 -7.49 -1.37 -15.90
CA TRP A 50 -6.73 -0.45 -15.09
C TRP A 50 -5.89 0.54 -15.89
N SER A 51 -6.05 0.61 -17.23
CA SER A 51 -5.27 1.50 -18.10
C SER A 51 -5.38 2.97 -17.75
N PHE A 52 -6.47 3.38 -17.07
CA PHE A 52 -6.61 4.74 -16.54
C PHE A 52 -5.50 5.11 -15.55
N THR A 53 -4.81 4.12 -14.96
CA THR A 53 -3.69 4.35 -14.04
C THR A 53 -2.39 4.74 -14.75
N ASP A 54 -2.29 4.66 -16.07
CA ASP A 54 -1.09 4.99 -16.82
C ASP A 54 -0.60 6.41 -16.57
N ASN A 55 -1.52 7.34 -16.42
CA ASN A 55 -1.21 8.74 -16.15
C ASN A 55 -1.11 9.05 -14.64
N ILE A 56 -1.21 8.04 -13.79
CA ILE A 56 -1.16 8.19 -12.33
C ILE A 56 0.19 7.65 -11.83
N PRO A 57 1.12 8.54 -11.42
CA PRO A 57 2.46 8.10 -11.03
C PRO A 57 2.51 7.47 -9.64
N VAL A 58 1.61 7.88 -8.76
CA VAL A 58 1.62 7.48 -7.34
C VAL A 58 0.21 7.23 -6.87
N ILE A 59 0.02 6.13 -6.17
CA ILE A 59 -1.21 5.76 -5.46
C ILE A 59 -0.91 5.56 -3.99
N GLN A 60 -1.95 5.43 -3.17
CA GLN A 60 -1.79 5.07 -1.77
C GLN A 60 -2.23 3.62 -1.58
N ILE A 61 -1.43 2.87 -0.83
CA ILE A 61 -1.79 1.51 -0.40
C ILE A 61 -1.87 1.47 1.12
N GLN A 62 -2.90 0.82 1.65
CA GLN A 62 -3.04 0.47 3.05
C GLN A 62 -2.93 -1.04 3.18
N THR A 63 -2.07 -1.50 4.07
CA THR A 63 -1.82 -2.90 4.40
C THR A 63 -2.12 -3.16 5.87
N GLN A 64 -2.37 -4.41 6.24
CA GLN A 64 -2.51 -4.81 7.64
C GLN A 64 -1.16 -5.12 8.25
N THR A 65 -0.99 -4.74 9.52
CA THR A 65 0.20 -5.08 10.29
C THR A 65 -0.13 -6.16 11.33
N TRP A 66 0.89 -6.84 11.82
CA TRP A 66 0.75 -7.84 12.87
C TRP A 66 0.17 -7.27 14.19
N TYR A 67 0.33 -5.94 14.42
CA TYR A 67 -0.17 -5.26 15.63
C TYR A 67 -1.55 -4.60 15.42
N LEU A 68 -2.31 -5.04 14.41
CA LEU A 68 -3.71 -4.70 14.15
C LEU A 68 -4.00 -3.22 13.75
N LEU A 69 -3.00 -2.36 13.70
CA LEU A 69 -3.15 -1.03 13.11
C LEU A 69 -2.76 -1.08 11.63
N PRO A 70 -3.51 -0.46 10.73
CA PRO A 70 -3.12 -0.42 9.33
C PRO A 70 -1.88 0.46 9.13
N HIS A 71 -1.16 0.17 8.07
CA HIS A 71 -0.02 0.95 7.61
C HIS A 71 -0.28 1.38 6.17
N SER A 72 -0.29 2.70 5.92
CA SER A 72 -0.49 3.20 4.57
C SER A 72 0.70 4.02 4.09
N VAL A 73 1.03 3.84 2.81
CA VAL A 73 2.17 4.51 2.15
C VAL A 73 1.83 4.92 0.73
N ASN A 74 2.58 5.87 0.20
CA ASN A 74 2.58 6.21 -1.20
C ASN A 74 3.49 5.24 -1.97
N ILE A 75 2.97 4.64 -3.06
CA ILE A 75 3.72 3.72 -3.90
C ILE A 75 3.48 4.01 -5.38
N ASN A 76 4.41 3.57 -6.22
CA ASN A 76 4.23 3.57 -7.66
C ASN A 76 3.32 2.42 -8.08
N CYS A 77 2.52 2.65 -9.11
CA CYS A 77 1.69 1.64 -9.74
C CYS A 77 1.88 1.64 -11.25
N LEU A 78 1.55 0.55 -11.89
CA LEU A 78 1.54 0.51 -13.35
C LEU A 78 0.44 -0.38 -13.86
N ASP A 79 -0.05 -0.05 -15.05
CA ASP A 79 -0.84 -0.93 -15.87
C ASP A 79 0.07 -1.80 -16.74
N TYR A 80 -0.29 -3.07 -16.87
CA TYR A 80 0.25 -3.97 -17.87
C TYR A 80 -0.87 -4.86 -18.37
N ASN A 81 -1.19 -4.75 -19.66
CA ASN A 81 -2.29 -5.46 -20.32
C ASN A 81 -3.66 -5.24 -19.65
N GLY A 82 -3.95 -4.01 -19.20
CA GLY A 82 -5.21 -3.66 -18.53
C GLY A 82 -5.29 -4.15 -17.07
N GLN A 83 -4.21 -4.69 -16.52
CA GLN A 83 -4.15 -5.16 -15.14
C GLN A 83 -3.24 -4.26 -14.29
N LEU A 84 -3.58 -4.09 -13.01
CA LEU A 84 -2.82 -3.26 -12.09
C LEU A 84 -1.72 -4.08 -11.40
N TYR A 85 -0.50 -3.55 -11.45
CA TYR A 85 0.66 -4.13 -10.78
C TYR A 85 1.32 -3.16 -9.83
N LEU A 86 1.83 -3.72 -8.73
CA LEU A 86 2.63 -3.03 -7.74
C LEU A 86 4.03 -3.67 -7.71
N VAL A 87 5.07 -2.86 -7.87
CA VAL A 87 6.44 -3.39 -7.94
C VAL A 87 7.25 -2.83 -6.78
N SER A 88 7.76 -3.73 -5.96
CA SER A 88 8.67 -3.42 -4.87
C SER A 88 10.09 -3.76 -5.28
N VAL A 89 10.99 -2.77 -5.26
CA VAL A 89 12.40 -2.93 -5.61
C VAL A 89 13.25 -2.35 -4.48
N PHE A 90 14.09 -3.16 -3.88
CA PHE A 90 14.95 -2.74 -2.78
C PHE A 90 16.30 -3.46 -2.81
N PRO A 91 17.36 -2.91 -2.19
CA PRO A 91 18.65 -3.57 -2.09
C PRO A 91 18.55 -4.89 -1.32
N ALA A 92 19.33 -5.89 -1.68
CA ALA A 92 19.37 -7.16 -0.96
C ALA A 92 19.65 -6.94 0.54
N GLY A 93 18.93 -7.68 1.39
CA GLY A 93 19.03 -7.56 2.85
C GLY A 93 18.23 -6.40 3.46
N THR A 94 17.48 -5.65 2.65
CA THR A 94 16.50 -4.65 3.12
C THR A 94 15.10 -5.03 2.65
N THR A 95 14.09 -4.31 3.10
CA THR A 95 12.72 -4.49 2.66
C THR A 95 11.92 -3.21 2.83
N HIS A 96 10.72 -3.18 2.27
CA HIS A 96 9.71 -2.16 2.54
C HIS A 96 8.61 -2.75 3.43
N SER A 97 8.23 -2.04 4.48
CA SER A 97 7.23 -2.53 5.44
C SER A 97 5.90 -2.92 4.80
N TRP A 98 5.44 -2.19 3.77
CA TRP A 98 4.23 -2.57 3.06
C TRP A 98 4.39 -3.91 2.31
N ASN A 99 5.59 -4.19 1.77
CA ASN A 99 5.90 -5.45 1.10
C ASN A 99 5.81 -6.63 2.08
N ASP A 100 6.40 -6.49 3.27
CA ASP A 100 6.34 -7.55 4.29
C ASP A 100 4.92 -7.75 4.79
N ASN A 101 4.17 -6.68 4.94
CA ASN A 101 2.78 -6.76 5.35
C ASN A 101 1.94 -7.56 4.35
N VAL A 102 2.06 -7.29 3.03
CA VAL A 102 1.29 -8.02 2.00
C VAL A 102 1.74 -9.46 1.82
N MET A 103 2.99 -9.78 2.13
CA MET A 103 3.45 -11.17 2.18
C MET A 103 2.81 -11.95 3.34
N GLY A 104 2.43 -11.26 4.43
CA GLY A 104 1.72 -11.85 5.56
C GLY A 104 0.19 -11.86 5.41
N ASP A 105 -0.37 -10.78 4.88
CA ASP A 105 -1.80 -10.61 4.59
C ASP A 105 -1.97 -9.91 3.23
N PRO A 106 -2.43 -10.63 2.19
CA PRO A 106 -2.52 -10.09 0.82
C PRO A 106 -3.68 -9.12 0.61
N HIS A 107 -4.54 -8.91 1.60
CA HIS A 107 -5.64 -7.96 1.50
C HIS A 107 -5.11 -6.52 1.61
N VAL A 108 -5.46 -5.71 0.64
CA VAL A 108 -5.01 -4.32 0.55
C VAL A 108 -6.19 -3.39 0.29
N ARG A 109 -6.05 -2.17 0.76
CA ARG A 109 -6.91 -1.05 0.37
C ARG A 109 -6.08 -0.09 -0.46
N ILE A 110 -6.50 0.13 -1.69
CA ILE A 110 -5.82 1.03 -2.63
C ILE A 110 -6.65 2.30 -2.74
N LYS A 111 -6.00 3.46 -2.66
CA LYS A 111 -6.64 4.76 -2.92
C LYS A 111 -6.02 5.39 -4.15
N ILE A 112 -6.88 5.72 -5.11
CA ILE A 112 -6.55 6.44 -6.35
C ILE A 112 -7.46 7.64 -6.41
N ALA A 113 -6.90 8.84 -6.36
CA ALA A 113 -7.65 10.08 -6.14
C ALA A 113 -8.55 9.95 -4.90
N ASP A 114 -9.86 10.05 -5.04
CA ASP A 114 -10.82 9.89 -3.93
C ASP A 114 -11.53 8.52 -3.93
N GLN A 115 -11.13 7.62 -4.82
CA GLN A 115 -11.71 6.28 -4.93
C GLN A 115 -10.91 5.29 -4.09
N ILE A 116 -11.62 4.40 -3.41
CA ILE A 116 -11.08 3.30 -2.60
C ILE A 116 -11.42 1.97 -3.27
N TYR A 117 -10.40 1.14 -3.43
CA TYR A 117 -10.52 -0.20 -3.97
C TYR A 117 -10.00 -1.19 -2.93
N ASP A 118 -10.89 -2.00 -2.35
CA ASP A 118 -10.51 -3.13 -1.49
C ASP A 118 -10.22 -4.32 -2.41
N ARG A 119 -8.97 -4.80 -2.40
CA ARG A 119 -8.44 -5.80 -3.34
C ARG A 119 -7.54 -6.80 -2.62
N THR A 120 -7.19 -7.85 -3.35
CA THR A 120 -6.16 -8.80 -2.95
C THR A 120 -4.98 -8.66 -3.89
N VAL A 121 -3.77 -8.88 -3.40
CA VAL A 121 -2.59 -8.94 -4.25
C VAL A 121 -2.02 -10.35 -4.27
N SER A 122 -1.50 -10.77 -5.41
CA SER A 122 -0.79 -12.04 -5.57
C SER A 122 0.63 -11.79 -6.07
N LEU A 123 1.59 -12.51 -5.50
CA LEU A 123 2.96 -12.46 -5.99
C LEU A 123 3.03 -13.15 -7.35
N VAL A 124 3.53 -12.44 -8.35
CA VAL A 124 3.73 -12.98 -9.70
C VAL A 124 4.91 -13.94 -9.67
N SER A 125 4.71 -15.16 -10.10
CA SER A 125 5.74 -16.21 -10.17
C SER A 125 6.18 -16.55 -11.61
N ASP A 126 5.39 -16.16 -12.62
CA ASP A 126 5.75 -16.38 -14.01
C ASP A 126 6.85 -15.40 -14.45
N PRO A 127 8.02 -15.90 -14.89
CA PRO A 127 9.13 -15.04 -15.31
C PRO A 127 8.79 -14.15 -16.50
N ALA A 128 7.99 -14.64 -17.47
CA ALA A 128 7.63 -13.86 -18.65
C ALA A 128 6.71 -12.69 -18.28
N GLU A 129 5.76 -12.90 -17.37
CA GLU A 129 4.91 -11.84 -16.82
C GLU A 129 5.73 -10.83 -16.02
N GLN A 130 6.65 -11.30 -15.17
CA GLN A 130 7.55 -10.41 -14.42
C GLN A 130 8.38 -9.53 -15.34
N GLU A 131 8.97 -10.08 -16.39
CA GLU A 131 9.78 -9.32 -17.36
C GLU A 131 8.95 -8.25 -18.06
N GLY A 132 7.75 -8.60 -18.55
CA GLY A 132 6.85 -7.64 -19.18
C GLY A 132 6.43 -6.50 -18.24
N VAL A 133 6.12 -6.80 -16.99
CA VAL A 133 5.78 -5.81 -15.97
C VAL A 133 6.98 -4.90 -15.66
N LEU A 134 8.20 -5.44 -15.57
CA LEU A 134 9.41 -4.66 -15.32
C LEU A 134 9.77 -3.75 -16.50
N GLU A 135 9.54 -4.20 -17.74
CA GLU A 135 9.69 -3.37 -18.93
C GLU A 135 8.68 -2.22 -18.92
N ALA A 136 7.41 -2.50 -18.66
CA ALA A 136 6.37 -1.47 -18.52
C ALA A 136 6.71 -0.47 -17.40
N ARG A 137 7.24 -0.95 -16.26
CA ARG A 137 7.73 -0.10 -15.18
C ARG A 137 8.87 0.80 -15.64
N HIS A 138 9.84 0.28 -16.36
CA HIS A 138 10.96 1.08 -16.87
C HIS A 138 10.49 2.17 -17.83
N LYS A 139 9.53 1.85 -18.69
CA LYS A 139 8.92 2.81 -19.62
C LYS A 139 8.16 3.93 -18.89
N LYS A 140 7.36 3.57 -17.87
CA LYS A 140 6.57 4.54 -17.10
C LYS A 140 7.43 5.38 -16.14
N TYR A 141 8.50 4.78 -15.56
CA TYR A 141 9.36 5.42 -14.56
C TYR A 141 10.85 5.33 -14.91
N PRO A 142 11.29 5.93 -16.02
CA PRO A 142 12.69 5.81 -16.47
C PRO A 142 13.70 6.38 -15.47
N GLN A 143 13.26 7.29 -14.58
CA GLN A 143 14.09 7.89 -13.54
C GLN A 143 14.34 6.96 -12.33
N LEU A 144 13.55 5.89 -12.15
CA LEU A 144 13.68 4.99 -11.02
C LEU A 144 14.76 3.94 -11.30
N LYS A 145 15.94 4.17 -10.73
CA LYS A 145 17.06 3.25 -10.84
C LYS A 145 16.82 1.97 -10.05
N ILE A 146 17.26 0.86 -10.62
CA ILE A 146 17.32 -0.43 -9.92
C ILE A 146 18.67 -0.47 -9.20
N PRO A 147 18.71 -0.76 -7.89
CA PRO A 147 19.97 -0.88 -7.14
C PRO A 147 20.79 -2.09 -7.63
N ALA A 148 22.07 -2.12 -7.27
CA ALA A 148 22.88 -3.31 -7.49
C ALA A 148 22.37 -4.46 -6.61
N ASN A 149 22.25 -5.67 -7.17
CA ASN A 149 21.73 -6.87 -6.49
C ASN A 149 20.34 -6.60 -5.86
N PRO A 150 19.32 -6.26 -6.66
CA PRO A 150 18.00 -5.95 -6.13
C PRO A 150 17.25 -7.20 -5.71
N THR A 151 16.43 -7.07 -4.67
CA THR A 151 15.25 -7.92 -4.48
C THR A 151 14.08 -7.25 -5.17
N ILE A 152 13.37 -7.97 -6.00
CA ILE A 152 12.22 -7.47 -6.76
C ILE A 152 11.03 -8.36 -6.49
N HIS A 153 9.95 -7.77 -6.01
CA HIS A 153 8.65 -8.43 -5.92
C HIS A 153 7.65 -7.70 -6.80
N VAL A 154 7.00 -8.47 -7.66
CA VAL A 154 5.93 -8.00 -8.53
C VAL A 154 4.63 -8.56 -8.00
N PHE A 155 3.69 -7.70 -7.68
CA PHE A 155 2.38 -8.07 -7.18
C PHE A 155 1.31 -7.70 -8.22
N HIS A 156 0.48 -8.67 -8.58
CA HIS A 156 -0.72 -8.46 -9.38
C HIS A 156 -1.89 -8.13 -8.45
N VAL A 157 -2.63 -7.08 -8.75
CA VAL A 157 -3.84 -6.69 -8.00
C VAL A 157 -5.03 -7.43 -8.60
N VAL A 158 -5.73 -8.21 -7.78
CA VAL A 158 -6.85 -9.06 -8.19
C VAL A 158 -8.13 -8.71 -7.42
N GLY A 159 -9.31 -8.90 -8.04
CA GLY A 159 -10.64 -8.69 -7.46
C GLY A 159 -11.38 -7.46 -7.94
#